data_96b68690f0006c9689123b949b98a957
#
_entry.id   96b68690f0006c9689123b949b98a957
#
_cell.length_a   1.000
_cell.length_b   1.000
_cell.length_c   1.000
_cell.angle_alpha   90.00
_cell.angle_beta   90.00
_cell.angle_gamma   90.00
#
_symmetry.space_group_name_H-M   'P 1'
#
loop_
_entity.id
_entity.type
_entity.pdbx_description
1 polymer ?
#
loop_
_entity_poly.entity_id
_entity_poly.type
_entity_poly.pdbx_seq_one_letter_code
_entity_poly.pdbx_strand_id
1 'polypeptide(L)'
;MKKIEGSPKNLKQLLQNTKYSIHYYQREYMWQKKHIEELIDDLTSEFLDNYKVGDARQAVADYGAYFMGSIVLAGRENAIIDGQQRFSSLTLLLIYLNNRLKKIGQSYNMIETMIFSESFGTKSFNINIEERQECKIGRAHV
;
A
#
# COMPACT_ATOMS: atom_id res chain seq x y z
N MET A 1 6.79 4.66 30.76
CA MET A 1 7.36 3.67 29.85
C MET A 1 6.42 3.46 28.67
N LYS A 2 6.91 3.67 27.47
CA LYS A 2 6.11 3.48 26.25
C LYS A 2 5.92 1.99 26.00
N LYS A 3 4.66 1.57 25.86
CA LYS A 3 4.36 0.19 25.48
C LYS A 3 4.43 0.03 23.97
N ILE A 4 5.05 -1.06 23.52
CA ILE A 4 4.96 -1.48 22.14
C ILE A 4 3.74 -2.40 22.04
N GLU A 5 2.78 -1.98 21.23
CA GLU A 5 1.59 -2.78 20.99
C GLU A 5 1.63 -3.35 19.57
N GLY A 6 1.26 -4.61 19.41
CA GLY A 6 1.16 -5.26 18.12
C GLY A 6 -0.27 -5.69 17.84
N SER A 7 -0.72 -5.43 16.62
CA SER A 7 -2.03 -5.90 16.17
C SER A 7 -1.97 -6.35 14.71
N PRO A 8 -2.63 -7.46 14.37
CA PRO A 8 -2.73 -7.88 12.97
C PRO A 8 -3.70 -7.01 12.21
N LYS A 9 -3.32 -6.61 10.99
CA LYS A 9 -4.18 -5.84 10.10
C LYS A 9 -3.96 -6.27 8.66
N ASN A 10 -5.02 -6.27 7.86
CA ASN A 10 -4.88 -6.43 6.43
C ASN A 10 -4.59 -5.07 5.77
N LEU A 11 -4.24 -5.08 4.48
CA LEU A 11 -3.89 -3.85 3.76
C LEU A 11 -5.01 -2.81 3.78
N LYS A 12 -6.26 -3.25 3.60
CA LYS A 12 -7.39 -2.34 3.61
C LYS A 12 -7.51 -1.63 4.95
N GLN A 13 -7.43 -2.38 6.06
CA GLN A 13 -7.50 -1.80 7.40
C GLN A 13 -6.35 -0.84 7.67
N LEU A 14 -5.16 -1.16 7.13
CA LEU A 14 -3.97 -0.38 7.37
C LEU A 14 -3.94 0.91 6.54
N LEU A 15 -4.32 0.84 5.28
CA LEU A 15 -4.11 1.94 4.32
C LEU A 15 -5.35 2.81 4.08
N GLN A 16 -6.55 2.26 4.24
CA GLN A 16 -7.76 2.99 3.88
C GLN A 16 -7.96 4.25 4.73
N ASN A 17 -8.02 5.39 4.04
CA ASN A 17 -8.27 6.69 4.67
C ASN A 17 -7.31 7.03 5.82
N THR A 18 -6.09 6.51 5.77
CA THR A 18 -5.10 6.70 6.83
C THR A 18 -3.86 7.37 6.27
N LYS A 19 -3.39 8.39 6.97
CA LYS A 19 -2.18 9.13 6.61
C LYS A 19 -0.97 8.60 7.37
N TYR A 20 0.12 8.44 6.64
CA TYR A 20 1.43 8.03 7.19
C TYR A 20 2.49 9.02 6.76
N SER A 21 3.50 9.19 7.59
CA SER A 21 4.64 10.03 7.24
C SER A 21 5.93 9.20 7.21
N ILE A 22 6.84 9.58 6.34
CA ILE A 22 8.18 9.01 6.27
C ILE A 22 9.15 10.17 6.47
N HIS A 23 10.02 10.07 7.46
CA HIS A 23 11.02 11.09 7.70
C HIS A 23 12.00 11.20 6.53
N TYR A 24 12.44 12.40 6.22
CA TYR A 24 13.26 12.66 5.05
C TYR A 24 14.55 11.82 4.99
N TYR A 25 15.14 11.50 6.12
CA TYR A 25 16.36 10.69 6.16
C TYR A 25 16.11 9.19 5.92
N GLN A 26 14.85 8.75 5.96
CA GLN A 26 14.45 7.36 5.75
C GLN A 26 13.71 7.15 4.42
N ARG A 27 13.55 8.20 3.63
CA ARG A 27 12.68 8.18 2.46
C ARG A 27 13.32 7.64 1.19
N GLU A 28 14.63 7.41 1.18
CA GLU A 28 15.30 6.91 0.00
C GLU A 28 14.79 5.52 -0.37
N TYR A 29 14.32 5.38 -1.61
CA TYR A 29 13.78 4.13 -2.09
C TYR A 29 14.93 3.20 -2.45
N MET A 30 15.11 2.13 -1.66
CA MET A 30 16.22 1.20 -1.78
C MET A 30 15.85 -0.12 -2.43
N TRP A 31 14.57 -0.40 -2.62
CA TRP A 31 14.16 -1.65 -3.24
C TRP A 31 14.61 -1.70 -4.69
N GLN A 32 15.17 -2.84 -5.06
CA GLN A 32 15.58 -3.14 -6.42
C GLN A 32 14.49 -3.95 -7.12
N LYS A 33 14.63 -4.11 -8.43
CA LYS A 33 13.70 -4.89 -9.26
C LYS A 33 13.41 -6.27 -8.66
N LYS A 34 14.43 -6.95 -8.16
CA LYS A 34 14.27 -8.29 -7.56
C LYS A 34 13.32 -8.30 -6.37
N HIS A 35 13.31 -7.25 -5.56
CA HIS A 35 12.42 -7.15 -4.40
C HIS A 35 10.96 -6.99 -4.84
N ILE A 36 10.73 -6.20 -5.88
CA ILE A 36 9.39 -6.01 -6.46
C ILE A 36 8.90 -7.31 -7.09
N GLU A 37 9.77 -7.98 -7.84
CA GLU A 37 9.43 -9.27 -8.46
C GLU A 37 9.07 -10.32 -7.42
N GLU A 38 9.84 -10.42 -6.33
CA GLU A 38 9.53 -11.33 -5.24
C GLU A 38 8.16 -11.04 -4.63
N LEU A 39 7.86 -9.77 -4.36
CA LEU A 39 6.57 -9.38 -3.80
C LEU A 39 5.42 -9.77 -4.72
N ILE A 40 5.53 -9.49 -6.00
CA ILE A 40 4.48 -9.82 -6.98
C ILE A 40 4.35 -11.33 -7.13
N ASP A 41 5.46 -12.05 -7.20
CA ASP A 41 5.46 -13.51 -7.33
C ASP A 41 4.83 -14.16 -6.10
N ASP A 42 5.16 -13.70 -4.91
CA ASP A 42 4.61 -14.24 -3.67
C ASP A 42 3.11 -14.02 -3.58
N LEU A 43 2.65 -12.82 -3.90
CA LEU A 43 1.22 -12.50 -3.89
C LEU A 43 0.47 -13.29 -4.94
N THR A 44 1.03 -13.40 -6.14
CA THR A 44 0.42 -14.15 -7.24
C THR A 44 0.35 -15.64 -6.92
N SER A 45 1.42 -16.20 -6.38
CA SER A 45 1.47 -17.61 -5.99
C SER A 45 0.46 -17.93 -4.91
N GLU A 46 0.36 -17.08 -3.90
CA GLU A 46 -0.64 -17.27 -2.82
C GLU A 46 -2.06 -17.22 -3.37
N PHE A 47 -2.34 -16.30 -4.28
CA PHE A 47 -3.65 -16.23 -4.93
C PHE A 47 -3.93 -17.48 -5.74
N LEU A 48 -3.00 -17.90 -6.59
CA LEU A 48 -3.19 -19.05 -7.48
C LEU A 48 -3.30 -20.37 -6.73
N ASP A 49 -2.61 -20.51 -5.60
CA ASP A 49 -2.71 -21.72 -4.76
C ASP A 49 -4.11 -21.90 -4.17
N ASN A 50 -4.85 -20.81 -4.01
CA ASN A 50 -6.22 -20.86 -3.48
C ASN A 50 -7.30 -20.81 -4.56
N TYR A 51 -6.99 -20.21 -5.71
CA TYR A 51 -7.96 -19.97 -6.77
C TYR A 51 -8.34 -21.27 -7.49
N LYS A 52 -9.66 -21.46 -7.65
CA LYS A 52 -10.22 -22.54 -8.47
C LYS A 52 -11.03 -21.92 -9.60
N VAL A 53 -10.92 -22.49 -10.79
CA VAL A 53 -11.67 -22.04 -11.95
C VAL A 53 -13.15 -22.02 -11.62
N GLY A 54 -13.81 -20.89 -11.87
CA GLY A 54 -15.21 -20.70 -11.54
C GLY A 54 -15.47 -20.03 -10.21
N ASP A 55 -14.45 -19.79 -9.40
CA ASP A 55 -14.61 -19.08 -8.13
C ASP A 55 -15.17 -17.67 -8.38
N ALA A 56 -16.20 -17.32 -7.61
CA ALA A 56 -16.71 -15.95 -7.59
C ALA A 56 -15.76 -15.05 -6.81
N ARG A 57 -15.86 -13.73 -7.04
CA ARG A 57 -15.01 -12.76 -6.35
C ARG A 57 -15.07 -12.91 -4.83
N GLN A 58 -16.24 -13.22 -4.27
CA GLN A 58 -16.43 -13.39 -2.85
C GLN A 58 -15.61 -14.55 -2.25
N ALA A 59 -15.25 -15.54 -3.05
CA ALA A 59 -14.44 -16.67 -2.60
C ALA A 59 -13.06 -16.24 -2.09
N VAL A 60 -12.55 -15.09 -2.56
CA VAL A 60 -11.25 -14.56 -2.15
C VAL A 60 -11.20 -14.32 -0.63
N ALA A 61 -12.33 -14.00 -0.01
CA ALA A 61 -12.39 -13.79 1.43
C ALA A 61 -11.96 -15.02 2.24
N ASP A 62 -12.10 -16.21 1.66
CA ASP A 62 -11.74 -17.49 2.29
C ASP A 62 -10.35 -17.99 1.88
N TYR A 63 -9.64 -17.28 1.03
CA TYR A 63 -8.30 -17.64 0.62
C TYR A 63 -7.32 -17.43 1.77
N GLY A 64 -6.22 -18.20 1.76
CA GLY A 64 -5.15 -18.04 2.72
C GLY A 64 -4.53 -16.66 2.69
N ALA A 65 -4.10 -16.16 3.82
CA ALA A 65 -3.48 -14.85 3.94
C ALA A 65 -1.97 -14.94 3.73
N TYR A 66 -1.42 -13.95 3.02
CA TYR A 66 0.02 -13.79 2.85
C TYR A 66 0.52 -12.78 3.87
N PHE A 67 1.45 -13.21 4.73
CA PHE A 67 2.04 -12.32 5.73
C PHE A 67 3.15 -11.48 5.09
N MET A 68 2.94 -10.17 5.05
CA MET A 68 3.84 -9.24 4.36
C MET A 68 4.94 -8.67 5.26
N GLY A 69 4.94 -9.00 6.53
CA GLY A 69 5.91 -8.52 7.48
C GLY A 69 5.35 -7.48 8.44
N SER A 70 6.21 -7.03 9.34
CA SER A 70 5.83 -6.07 10.36
C SER A 70 6.10 -4.64 9.89
N ILE A 71 5.32 -3.71 10.41
CA ILE A 71 5.50 -2.28 10.21
C ILE A 71 5.51 -1.64 11.60
N VAL A 72 6.49 -0.78 11.84
CA VAL A 72 6.61 -0.07 13.11
C VAL A 72 6.23 1.38 12.91
N LEU A 73 5.28 1.84 13.69
CA LEU A 73 4.77 3.20 13.65
C LEU A 73 5.07 3.90 14.98
N ALA A 74 5.22 5.20 14.94
CA ALA A 74 5.42 6.01 16.13
C ALA A 74 4.72 7.36 15.99
N GLY A 75 4.26 7.87 17.14
CA GLY A 75 3.69 9.20 17.24
C GLY A 75 2.27 9.31 16.71
N ARG A 76 1.71 10.50 16.85
CA ARG A 76 0.34 10.80 16.40
C ARG A 76 0.21 10.90 14.88
N GLU A 77 1.32 11.15 14.21
CA GLU A 77 1.37 11.31 12.76
C GLU A 77 1.56 10.00 12.02
N ASN A 78 1.54 8.87 12.73
CA ASN A 78 1.81 7.56 12.15
C ASN A 78 3.12 7.57 11.34
N ALA A 79 4.21 8.06 11.98
CA ALA A 79 5.51 8.03 11.35
C ALA A 79 5.98 6.58 11.20
N ILE A 80 6.34 6.20 9.99
CA ILE A 80 6.82 4.84 9.70
C ILE A 80 8.28 4.76 10.12
N ILE A 81 8.55 4.02 11.17
CA ILE A 81 9.92 3.82 11.68
C ILE A 81 10.59 2.65 10.98
N ASP A 82 9.83 1.60 10.67
CA ASP A 82 10.32 0.43 9.93
C ASP A 82 9.23 -0.04 8.97
N GLY A 83 9.64 -0.49 7.80
CA GLY A 83 8.73 -0.94 6.75
C GLY A 83 8.49 0.11 5.66
N GLN A 84 9.27 1.18 5.60
CA GLN A 84 9.13 2.26 4.62
C GLN A 84 9.18 1.74 3.18
N GLN A 85 10.14 0.86 2.89
CA GLN A 85 10.32 0.30 1.56
C GLN A 85 9.10 -0.50 1.13
N ARG A 86 8.59 -1.30 2.04
CA ARG A 86 7.40 -2.13 1.79
C ARG A 86 6.17 -1.26 1.54
N PHE A 87 5.93 -0.26 2.39
CA PHE A 87 4.80 0.66 2.23
C PHE A 87 4.85 1.41 0.90
N SER A 88 6.01 1.92 0.55
CA SER A 88 6.20 2.63 -0.71
C SER A 88 5.96 1.71 -1.90
N SER A 89 6.47 0.50 -1.85
CA SER A 89 6.28 -0.49 -2.92
C SER A 89 4.82 -0.90 -3.07
N LEU A 90 4.12 -1.12 -1.96
CA LEU A 90 2.71 -1.46 -1.97
C LEU A 90 1.86 -0.31 -2.53
N THR A 91 2.19 0.92 -2.17
CA THR A 91 1.48 2.09 -2.72
C THR A 91 1.68 2.17 -4.23
N LEU A 92 2.90 1.97 -4.72
CA LEU A 92 3.17 1.97 -6.15
C LEU A 92 2.40 0.85 -6.87
N LEU A 93 2.33 -0.33 -6.27
CA LEU A 93 1.56 -1.44 -6.82
C LEU A 93 0.08 -1.10 -6.89
N LEU A 94 -0.47 -0.51 -5.84
CA LEU A 94 -1.88 -0.10 -5.83
C LEU A 94 -2.18 0.96 -6.89
N ILE A 95 -1.29 1.92 -7.07
CA ILE A 95 -1.41 2.94 -8.13
C ILE A 95 -1.43 2.27 -9.50
N TYR A 96 -0.51 1.34 -9.73
CA TYR A 96 -0.45 0.59 -10.98
C TYR A 96 -1.74 -0.17 -11.25
N LEU A 97 -2.22 -0.92 -10.26
CA LEU A 97 -3.45 -1.71 -10.38
C LEU A 97 -4.67 -0.81 -10.63
N ASN A 98 -4.75 0.31 -9.92
CA ASN A 98 -5.83 1.27 -10.10
C ASN A 98 -5.85 1.81 -11.53
N ASN A 99 -4.68 2.16 -12.07
CA ASN A 99 -4.57 2.64 -13.44
C ASN A 99 -4.94 1.56 -14.47
N ARG A 100 -4.54 0.32 -14.22
CA ARG A 100 -4.90 -0.81 -15.09
C ARG A 100 -6.41 -1.05 -15.11
N LEU A 101 -7.05 -0.99 -13.94
CA LEU A 101 -8.50 -1.16 -13.84
C LEU A 101 -9.26 -0.06 -14.59
N LYS A 102 -8.80 1.18 -14.48
CA LYS A 102 -9.39 2.30 -15.22
C LYS A 102 -9.29 2.11 -16.73
N LYS A 103 -8.18 1.58 -17.23
CA LYS A 103 -7.98 1.32 -18.65
C LYS A 103 -8.97 0.28 -19.22
N ILE A 104 -9.41 -0.66 -18.40
CA ILE A 104 -10.40 -1.65 -18.82
C ILE A 104 -11.83 -1.25 -18.45
N GLY A 105 -12.04 0.03 -18.11
CA GLY A 105 -13.35 0.57 -17.79
C GLY A 105 -13.89 0.20 -16.43
N GLN A 106 -13.05 -0.26 -15.51
CA GLN A 106 -13.46 -0.60 -14.16
C GLN A 106 -12.88 0.40 -13.15
N SER A 107 -13.65 0.65 -12.11
CA SER A 107 -13.26 1.59 -11.06
C SER A 107 -13.64 1.01 -9.71
N TYR A 108 -12.69 0.96 -8.79
CA TYR A 108 -12.91 0.50 -7.43
C TYR A 108 -12.49 1.58 -6.45
N ASN A 109 -13.48 2.23 -5.87
CA ASN A 109 -13.27 3.30 -4.92
C ASN A 109 -12.43 2.85 -3.72
N MET A 110 -12.52 1.59 -3.32
CA MET A 110 -11.73 1.03 -2.24
C MET A 110 -10.22 1.18 -2.48
N ILE A 111 -9.75 0.93 -3.70
CA ILE A 111 -8.33 1.07 -4.02
C ILE A 111 -7.91 2.52 -3.93
N GLU A 112 -8.70 3.45 -4.43
CA GLU A 112 -8.39 4.88 -4.32
C GLU A 112 -8.28 5.34 -2.87
N THR A 113 -9.13 4.86 -1.98
CA THR A 113 -9.08 5.22 -0.56
C THR A 113 -7.84 4.69 0.16
N MET A 114 -7.19 3.68 -0.41
CA MET A 114 -5.92 3.15 0.11
C MET A 114 -4.70 3.95 -0.38
N ILE A 115 -4.85 4.72 -1.45
CA ILE A 115 -3.78 5.55 -2.04
C ILE A 115 -3.91 7.00 -1.60
N PHE A 116 -5.12 7.53 -1.64
CA PHE A 116 -5.42 8.93 -1.36
C PHE A 116 -6.41 9.07 -0.21
N SER A 117 -6.26 10.16 0.53
CA SER A 117 -7.25 10.62 1.48
C SER A 117 -7.75 12.00 1.07
N GLU A 118 -9.02 12.25 1.31
CA GLU A 118 -9.65 13.52 0.97
C GLU A 118 -9.99 14.29 2.25
N SER A 119 -9.62 15.56 2.28
CA SER A 119 -9.93 16.46 3.38
C SER A 119 -10.36 17.80 2.80
N PHE A 120 -11.58 18.22 3.14
CA PHE A 120 -12.15 19.48 2.63
C PHE A 120 -12.07 19.59 1.10
N GLY A 121 -12.35 18.51 0.40
CA GLY A 121 -12.33 18.47 -1.06
C GLY A 121 -10.95 18.33 -1.69
N THR A 122 -9.89 18.29 -0.90
CA THR A 122 -8.52 18.15 -1.39
C THR A 122 -7.99 16.75 -1.18
N LYS A 123 -7.57 16.10 -2.26
CA LYS A 123 -6.94 14.78 -2.22
C LYS A 123 -5.45 14.91 -1.99
N SER A 124 -4.91 14.02 -1.17
CA SER A 124 -3.48 13.90 -0.96
C SER A 124 -3.10 12.44 -0.73
N PHE A 125 -1.86 12.09 -1.03
CA PHE A 125 -1.38 10.74 -0.84
C PHE A 125 -1.43 10.32 0.63
N ASN A 126 -1.79 9.07 0.89
CA ASN A 126 -1.79 8.50 2.24
C ASN A 126 -0.37 8.42 2.81
N ILE A 127 0.62 8.16 1.95
CA ILE A 127 2.02 8.21 2.36
C ILE A 127 2.56 9.58 2.01
N ASN A 128 2.85 10.37 3.03
CA ASN A 128 3.43 11.70 2.91
C ASN A 128 4.94 11.60 3.09
N ILE A 129 5.67 11.94 2.03
CA ILE A 129 7.13 12.04 2.08
C ILE A 129 7.45 13.53 2.05
N GLU A 130 7.85 14.08 3.19
CA GLU A 130 8.14 15.50 3.34
C GLU A 130 8.98 16.04 2.18
N GLU A 131 9.70 16.57 1.88
CA GLU A 131 10.56 17.17 0.86
C GLU A 131 10.51 16.57 -0.56
N ARG A 132 9.80 15.42 -0.77
CA ARG A 132 9.72 14.78 -2.10
C ARG A 132 8.31 14.65 -2.64
N GLN A 133 7.35 15.28 -2.01
CA GLN A 133 5.96 15.22 -2.45
C GLN A 133 5.78 15.76 -3.87
N GLU A 134 6.50 16.82 -4.23
CA GLU A 134 6.49 17.38 -5.57
C GLU A 134 6.96 16.39 -6.63
N CYS A 135 8.04 15.67 -6.35
CA CYS A 135 8.54 14.62 -7.25
C CYS A 135 7.50 13.51 -7.45
N LYS A 136 6.79 13.17 -6.39
CA LYS A 136 5.74 12.15 -6.44
C LYS A 136 4.57 12.62 -7.30
N ILE A 137 4.16 13.87 -7.16
CA ILE A 137 3.11 14.49 -7.98
C ILE A 137 3.55 14.57 -9.44
N GLY A 138 4.80 14.97 -9.70
CA GLY A 138 5.34 15.02 -11.04
C GLY A 138 5.33 13.66 -11.73
N ARG A 139 5.67 12.59 -11.01
CA ARG A 139 5.60 11.22 -11.54
C ARG A 139 4.18 10.76 -11.82
N ALA A 140 3.22 11.26 -11.07
CA ALA A 140 1.82 10.92 -11.29
C ALA A 140 1.24 11.60 -12.53
N HIS A 141 1.85 12.68 -12.99
CA HIS A 141 1.44 13.42 -14.18
C HIS A 141 2.16 13.00 -15.47
N VAL A 142 3.16 12.17 -15.36
CA VAL A 142 3.94 11.69 -16.53
C VAL A 142 3.33 10.45 -17.18
#